data_8250b4c8dfb3cd243bb5f01a4a01ed79
#
_entry.id   8250b4c8dfb3cd243bb5f01a4a01ed79
#
_cell.length_a   1.000
_cell.length_b   1.000
_cell.length_c   1.000
_cell.angle_alpha   90.00
_cell.angle_beta   90.00
_cell.angle_gamma   90.00
#
_symmetry.space_group_name_H-M   'P 1'
#
loop_
_entity.id
_entity.type
_entity.pdbx_description
1 polymer ?
#
loop_
_entity_poly.entity_id
_entity_poly.type
_entity_poly.pdbx_seq_one_letter_code
_entity_poly.pdbx_strand_id
1 'polypeptide(L)'
;MKDISLYGHLTVDTILDGKSERKTLGSIANVWKALLELDSTIKIGLSPIDIGEALIYVDKQSAQRYSKASLNLRKNTPKVIQSKINHLVYLNEMSDTEFIVELEGVIAADVCPGKKLNTDILKYVDYLFISDEDVDDFEMLVEATKGWVILHSSTGSIFSNGTEKYSYNIPEEMHLKNVNVLGAGDTFASCFLYKLLGGMENIQDWIEFAHLKTTEIIRNSI
;
A
#
# COMPACT_ATOMS: atom_id res chain seq x y z
N MET A 1 -14.29 -14.41 -11.44
CA MET A 1 -13.32 -14.16 -10.37
C MET A 1 -12.33 -13.10 -10.84
N LYS A 2 -12.00 -12.13 -10.02
CA LYS A 2 -10.96 -11.15 -10.26
C LYS A 2 -9.59 -11.70 -9.87
N ASP A 3 -8.53 -11.12 -10.38
CA ASP A 3 -7.18 -11.46 -9.94
C ASP A 3 -6.87 -10.76 -8.62
N ILE A 4 -7.12 -9.44 -8.57
CA ILE A 4 -6.91 -8.61 -7.37
C ILE A 4 -8.17 -7.77 -7.14
N SER A 5 -8.62 -7.65 -5.89
CA SER A 5 -9.65 -6.69 -5.47
C SER A 5 -9.06 -5.69 -4.48
N LEU A 6 -9.37 -4.42 -4.69
CA LEU A 6 -8.89 -3.29 -3.89
C LEU A 6 -10.05 -2.71 -3.07
N TYR A 7 -9.84 -2.62 -1.77
CA TYR A 7 -10.77 -2.05 -0.80
C TYR A 7 -10.10 -0.87 -0.10
N GLY A 8 -10.82 0.19 0.18
CA GLY A 8 -10.29 1.36 0.87
C GLY A 8 -10.89 2.66 0.40
N HIS A 9 -10.18 3.76 0.62
CA HIS A 9 -10.63 5.07 0.18
C HIS A 9 -10.44 5.27 -1.31
N LEU A 10 -11.31 6.10 -1.88
CA LEU A 10 -11.10 6.72 -3.18
C LEU A 10 -11.11 8.23 -2.98
N THR A 11 -10.00 8.89 -3.20
CA THR A 11 -9.86 10.33 -2.99
C THR A 11 -9.60 11.07 -4.29
N VAL A 12 -10.03 12.34 -4.33
CA VAL A 12 -9.54 13.34 -5.28
C VAL A 12 -8.44 14.12 -4.57
N ASP A 13 -7.20 13.86 -4.94
CA ASP A 13 -6.04 14.50 -4.32
C ASP A 13 -5.70 15.78 -5.06
N THR A 14 -5.69 16.90 -4.32
CA THR A 14 -5.11 18.16 -4.78
C THR A 14 -3.69 18.26 -4.26
N ILE A 15 -2.72 18.16 -5.16
CA ILE A 15 -1.30 18.19 -4.84
C ILE A 15 -0.76 19.59 -5.11
N LEU A 16 -0.25 20.23 -4.07
CA LEU A 16 0.42 21.52 -4.13
C LEU A 16 1.93 21.31 -4.09
N ASP A 17 2.60 21.69 -5.15
CA ASP A 17 4.04 21.56 -5.34
C ASP A 17 4.64 22.93 -5.61
N GLY A 18 4.92 23.66 -4.54
CA GLY A 18 5.42 25.04 -4.63
C GLY A 18 4.47 25.95 -5.38
N LYS A 19 4.68 26.14 -6.69
CA LYS A 19 3.87 27.03 -7.55
C LYS A 19 2.85 26.29 -8.44
N SER A 20 2.85 24.95 -8.42
CA SER A 20 1.96 24.15 -9.24
C SER A 20 0.87 23.48 -8.40
N GLU A 21 -0.32 23.37 -8.98
CA GLU A 21 -1.44 22.60 -8.46
C GLU A 21 -1.80 21.52 -9.49
N ARG A 22 -1.97 20.29 -9.03
CA ARG A 22 -2.49 19.21 -9.87
C ARG A 22 -3.51 18.40 -9.11
N LYS A 23 -4.50 17.85 -9.82
CA LYS A 23 -5.48 16.93 -9.27
C LYS A 23 -5.26 15.54 -9.83
N THR A 24 -5.40 14.53 -8.97
CA THR A 24 -5.31 13.11 -9.32
C THR A 24 -6.24 12.30 -8.45
N LEU A 25 -6.50 11.06 -8.81
CA LEU A 25 -7.14 10.10 -7.91
C LEU A 25 -6.06 9.45 -7.04
N GLY A 26 -6.37 9.31 -5.75
CA GLY A 26 -5.50 8.75 -4.71
C GLY A 26 -6.01 7.46 -4.09
N SER A 27 -5.30 6.98 -3.07
CA SER A 27 -5.57 5.74 -2.33
C SER A 27 -5.70 4.52 -3.25
N ILE A 28 -6.85 3.81 -3.26
CA ILE A 28 -7.01 2.61 -4.11
C ILE A 28 -6.70 2.87 -5.59
N ALA A 29 -6.86 4.12 -6.07
CA ALA A 29 -6.55 4.46 -7.46
C ALA A 29 -5.04 4.48 -7.74
N ASN A 30 -4.18 4.76 -6.76
CA ASN A 30 -2.73 4.67 -6.93
C ASN A 30 -2.31 3.22 -7.14
N VAL A 31 -2.79 2.30 -6.28
CA VAL A 31 -2.54 0.86 -6.39
C VAL A 31 -3.08 0.34 -7.72
N TRP A 32 -4.31 0.73 -8.10
CA TRP A 32 -4.91 0.34 -9.37
C TRP A 32 -4.07 0.76 -10.57
N LYS A 33 -3.61 2.01 -10.61
CA LYS A 33 -2.74 2.54 -11.69
C LYS A 33 -1.42 1.78 -11.76
N ALA A 34 -0.76 1.58 -10.61
CA ALA A 34 0.53 0.89 -10.54
C ALA A 34 0.41 -0.57 -11.03
N LEU A 35 -0.65 -1.29 -10.66
CA LEU A 35 -0.91 -2.65 -11.15
C LEU A 35 -1.12 -2.70 -12.66
N LEU A 36 -1.89 -1.76 -13.24
CA LEU A 36 -2.12 -1.70 -14.69
C LEU A 36 -0.87 -1.29 -15.48
N GLU A 37 0.02 -0.52 -14.87
CA GLU A 37 1.32 -0.16 -15.45
C GLU A 37 2.27 -1.37 -15.51
N LEU A 38 2.19 -2.26 -14.50
CA LEU A 38 2.94 -3.52 -14.49
C LEU A 38 2.40 -4.53 -15.51
N ASP A 39 1.08 -4.69 -15.56
CA ASP A 39 0.40 -5.58 -16.52
C ASP A 39 -1.06 -5.13 -16.72
N SER A 40 -1.35 -4.61 -17.91
CA SER A 40 -2.68 -4.13 -18.28
C SER A 40 -3.75 -5.23 -18.39
N THR A 41 -3.37 -6.51 -18.32
CA THR A 41 -4.29 -7.66 -18.42
C THR A 41 -4.84 -8.11 -17.08
N ILE A 42 -4.32 -7.61 -15.95
CA ILE A 42 -4.79 -7.94 -14.60
C ILE A 42 -6.26 -7.54 -14.43
N LYS A 43 -7.08 -8.49 -14.00
CA LYS A 43 -8.51 -8.27 -13.73
C LYS A 43 -8.71 -7.70 -12.33
N ILE A 44 -8.78 -6.38 -12.23
CA ILE A 44 -8.91 -5.68 -10.94
C ILE A 44 -10.39 -5.42 -10.62
N GLY A 45 -10.78 -5.66 -9.37
CA GLY A 45 -12.03 -5.23 -8.75
C GLY A 45 -11.80 -4.02 -7.86
N LEU A 46 -12.71 -3.04 -7.87
CA LEU A 46 -12.65 -1.88 -6.98
C LEU A 46 -13.90 -1.85 -6.11
N SER A 47 -13.70 -1.79 -4.79
CA SER A 47 -14.78 -1.63 -3.80
C SER A 47 -14.43 -0.47 -2.86
N PRO A 48 -14.66 0.79 -3.28
CA PRO A 48 -14.39 1.93 -2.43
C PRO A 48 -15.36 1.96 -1.24
N ILE A 49 -14.81 2.12 -0.04
CA ILE A 49 -15.54 2.19 1.24
C ILE A 49 -15.91 3.64 1.52
N ASP A 50 -14.93 4.52 1.48
CA ASP A 50 -15.10 5.95 1.70
C ASP A 50 -14.65 6.73 0.47
N ILE A 51 -15.38 7.78 0.13
CA ILE A 51 -15.00 8.72 -0.93
C ILE A 51 -14.73 10.08 -0.30
N GLY A 52 -13.63 10.70 -0.68
CA GLY A 52 -13.19 11.94 -0.09
C GLY A 52 -12.30 12.79 -0.98
N GLU A 53 -11.76 13.82 -0.37
CA GLU A 53 -10.77 14.72 -0.95
C GLU A 53 -9.54 14.74 -0.05
N ALA A 54 -8.35 14.87 -0.63
CA ALA A 54 -7.12 15.11 0.09
C ALA A 54 -6.40 16.33 -0.45
N LEU A 55 -5.84 17.13 0.46
CA LEU A 55 -4.93 18.20 0.14
C LEU A 55 -3.52 17.75 0.54
N ILE A 56 -2.61 17.72 -0.41
CA ILE A 56 -1.25 17.24 -0.23
C ILE A 56 -0.30 18.36 -0.60
N TYR A 57 0.50 18.80 0.36
CA TYR A 57 1.58 19.74 0.14
C TYR A 57 2.91 18.99 0.07
N VAL A 58 3.67 19.21 -1.00
CA VAL A 58 4.99 18.61 -1.19
C VAL A 58 6.03 19.70 -1.12
N ASP A 59 6.94 19.63 -0.15
CA ASP A 59 8.11 20.48 -0.07
C ASP A 59 9.24 19.89 -0.92
N LYS A 60 9.55 20.57 -2.03
CA LYS A 60 10.62 20.13 -2.96
C LYS A 60 12.02 20.14 -2.35
N GLN A 61 12.25 20.96 -1.33
CA GLN A 61 13.59 21.11 -0.75
C GLN A 61 13.89 20.00 0.26
N SER A 62 12.92 19.67 1.10
CA SER A 62 13.08 18.66 2.15
C SER A 62 12.55 17.29 1.75
N ALA A 63 11.89 17.15 0.60
CA ALA A 63 11.11 15.99 0.18
C ALA A 63 9.99 15.60 1.17
N GLN A 64 9.71 16.45 2.16
CA GLN A 64 8.64 16.21 3.13
C GLN A 64 7.28 16.47 2.50
N ARG A 65 6.30 15.72 2.96
CA ARG A 65 4.90 15.87 2.56
C ARG A 65 4.02 16.09 3.77
N TYR A 66 3.01 16.93 3.59
CA TYR A 66 1.95 17.13 4.56
C TYR A 66 0.63 16.83 3.86
N SER A 67 -0.16 15.94 4.40
CA SER A 67 -1.46 15.58 3.84
C SER A 67 -2.57 15.81 4.85
N LYS A 68 -3.72 16.27 4.36
CA LYS A 68 -4.96 16.34 5.11
C LYS A 68 -6.09 15.81 4.25
N ALA A 69 -6.68 14.69 4.67
CA ALA A 69 -7.82 14.09 3.98
C ALA A 69 -9.14 14.40 4.69
N SER A 70 -10.21 14.51 3.91
CA SER A 70 -11.59 14.51 4.36
C SER A 70 -12.34 13.39 3.65
N LEU A 71 -12.67 12.33 4.39
CA LEU A 71 -13.26 11.10 3.87
C LEU A 71 -14.80 11.05 4.05
N ASN A 72 -15.43 12.22 4.21
CA ASN A 72 -16.86 12.30 4.56
C ASN A 72 -17.78 12.63 3.38
N LEU A 73 -17.27 12.67 2.14
CA LEU A 73 -18.11 13.01 0.98
C LEU A 73 -19.15 11.92 0.72
N ARG A 74 -18.77 10.66 0.83
CA ARG A 74 -19.67 9.53 0.69
C ARG A 74 -19.12 8.31 1.41
N LYS A 75 -19.98 7.68 2.23
CA LYS A 75 -19.73 6.34 2.79
C LYS A 75 -20.46 5.30 1.96
N ASN A 76 -19.77 4.22 1.62
CA ASN A 76 -20.34 3.10 0.91
C ASN A 76 -20.21 1.84 1.78
N THR A 77 -21.19 0.96 1.71
CA THR A 77 -21.02 -0.40 2.20
C THR A 77 -20.08 -1.13 1.24
N PRO A 78 -18.99 -1.74 1.73
CA PRO A 78 -18.08 -2.46 0.87
C PRO A 78 -18.78 -3.63 0.20
N LYS A 79 -18.50 -3.81 -1.08
CA LYS A 79 -19.01 -4.96 -1.84
C LYS A 79 -17.91 -6.01 -1.88
N VAL A 80 -18.14 -7.15 -1.24
CA VAL A 80 -17.24 -8.31 -1.34
C VAL A 80 -17.15 -8.77 -2.80
N ILE A 81 -15.94 -8.82 -3.33
CA ILE A 81 -15.66 -9.19 -4.71
C ILE A 81 -14.81 -10.47 -4.67
N GLN A 82 -15.28 -11.52 -5.34
CA GLN A 82 -14.53 -12.77 -5.42
C GLN A 82 -13.24 -12.58 -6.23
N SER A 83 -12.08 -12.76 -5.59
CA SER A 83 -10.75 -12.56 -6.15
C SER A 83 -9.73 -13.53 -5.57
N LYS A 84 -8.56 -13.65 -6.22
CA LYS A 84 -7.44 -14.44 -5.71
C LYS A 84 -6.73 -13.71 -4.57
N ILE A 85 -6.60 -12.39 -4.71
CA ILE A 85 -5.95 -11.51 -3.72
C ILE A 85 -6.90 -10.35 -3.42
N ASN A 86 -7.06 -10.03 -2.14
CA ASN A 86 -7.78 -8.87 -1.64
C ASN A 86 -6.78 -7.93 -0.98
N HIS A 87 -6.71 -6.70 -1.41
CA HIS A 87 -5.81 -5.71 -0.84
C HIS A 87 -6.60 -4.58 -0.18
N LEU A 88 -6.35 -4.40 1.12
CA LEU A 88 -6.99 -3.44 1.99
C LEU A 88 -6.09 -2.21 2.11
N VAL A 89 -6.38 -1.17 1.33
CA VAL A 89 -5.56 0.05 1.24
C VAL A 89 -5.88 0.97 2.41
N TYR A 90 -4.88 1.26 3.24
CA TYR A 90 -4.98 2.08 4.45
C TYR A 90 -6.00 1.52 5.46
N LEU A 91 -5.77 0.26 5.85
CA LEU A 91 -6.65 -0.51 6.73
C LEU A 91 -7.08 0.25 8.00
N ASN A 92 -6.15 0.97 8.64
CA ASN A 92 -6.42 1.75 9.85
C ASN A 92 -7.24 3.04 9.61
N GLU A 93 -7.47 3.41 8.36
CA GLU A 93 -8.32 4.54 7.97
C GLU A 93 -9.75 4.13 7.61
N MET A 94 -10.02 2.83 7.37
CA MET A 94 -11.33 2.34 6.94
C MET A 94 -12.39 2.55 8.00
N SER A 95 -13.55 3.07 7.60
CA SER A 95 -14.70 3.27 8.48
C SER A 95 -15.49 1.98 8.75
N ASP A 96 -15.33 0.96 7.92
CA ASP A 96 -15.97 -0.35 8.03
C ASP A 96 -14.93 -1.44 7.70
N THR A 97 -14.76 -2.38 8.60
CA THR A 97 -13.84 -3.53 8.46
C THR A 97 -14.53 -4.87 8.71
N GLU A 98 -15.85 -4.89 8.96
CA GLU A 98 -16.58 -6.12 9.28
C GLU A 98 -16.59 -7.10 8.11
N PHE A 99 -16.61 -6.61 6.87
CA PHE A 99 -16.60 -7.43 5.66
C PHE A 99 -15.34 -8.28 5.47
N ILE A 100 -14.24 -7.97 6.19
CA ILE A 100 -12.95 -8.66 6.03
C ILE A 100 -13.07 -10.15 6.32
N VAL A 101 -13.93 -10.54 7.25
CA VAL A 101 -14.18 -11.95 7.60
C VAL A 101 -14.85 -12.73 6.48
N GLU A 102 -15.47 -12.06 5.52
CA GLU A 102 -16.15 -12.67 4.36
C GLU A 102 -15.21 -12.81 3.14
N LEU A 103 -13.99 -12.24 3.22
CA LEU A 103 -13.05 -12.30 2.10
C LEU A 103 -12.44 -13.69 1.97
N GLU A 104 -12.48 -14.22 0.75
CA GLU A 104 -11.82 -15.48 0.37
C GLU A 104 -10.51 -15.16 -0.39
N GLY A 105 -9.54 -16.10 -0.32
CA GLY A 105 -8.23 -15.96 -0.94
C GLY A 105 -7.22 -15.27 -0.03
N VAL A 106 -6.16 -14.72 -0.62
CA VAL A 106 -5.11 -14.03 0.10
C VAL A 106 -5.57 -12.63 0.49
N ILE A 107 -5.32 -12.22 1.73
CA ILE A 107 -5.62 -10.89 2.23
C ILE A 107 -4.30 -10.16 2.50
N ALA A 108 -4.07 -9.10 1.75
CA ALA A 108 -2.98 -8.15 1.97
C ALA A 108 -3.54 -6.83 2.47
N ALA A 109 -2.80 -6.12 3.29
CA ALA A 109 -3.20 -4.81 3.79
C ALA A 109 -2.00 -3.88 3.88
N ASP A 110 -2.24 -2.59 3.73
CA ASP A 110 -1.32 -1.54 4.15
C ASP A 110 -1.95 -0.64 5.22
N VAL A 111 -1.13 0.11 5.90
CA VAL A 111 -1.54 1.12 6.89
C VAL A 111 -0.90 2.46 6.53
N CYS A 112 -1.46 3.53 7.08
CA CYS A 112 -0.88 4.86 6.92
C CYS A 112 -0.64 5.52 8.29
N PRO A 113 0.26 6.53 8.37
CA PRO A 113 0.51 7.23 9.63
C PRO A 113 -0.72 7.94 10.16
N GLY A 114 -0.84 8.03 11.47
CA GLY A 114 -1.75 8.95 12.16
C GLY A 114 -2.99 8.36 12.79
N LYS A 115 -3.48 7.17 12.39
CA LYS A 115 -4.59 6.50 13.08
C LYS A 115 -4.16 5.19 13.72
N LYS A 116 -4.74 4.92 14.89
CA LYS A 116 -4.51 3.67 15.60
C LYS A 116 -5.08 2.50 14.80
N LEU A 117 -4.26 1.49 14.58
CA LEU A 117 -4.65 0.24 13.96
C LEU A 117 -5.43 -0.64 14.95
N ASN A 118 -6.57 -1.20 14.51
CA ASN A 118 -7.22 -2.26 15.24
C ASN A 118 -6.51 -3.58 14.96
N THR A 119 -5.75 -4.08 15.95
CA THR A 119 -4.95 -5.30 15.78
C THR A 119 -5.77 -6.58 15.73
N ASP A 120 -7.03 -6.56 16.21
CA ASP A 120 -7.89 -7.77 16.19
C ASP A 120 -8.21 -8.29 14.79
N ILE A 121 -8.12 -7.41 13.78
CA ILE A 121 -8.37 -7.79 12.39
C ILE A 121 -7.14 -8.37 11.70
N LEU A 122 -5.94 -8.18 12.25
CA LEU A 122 -4.69 -8.66 11.65
C LEU A 122 -4.59 -10.18 11.59
N LYS A 123 -5.34 -10.89 12.44
CA LYS A 123 -5.46 -12.36 12.37
C LYS A 123 -6.06 -12.90 11.06
N TYR A 124 -6.59 -12.03 10.19
CA TYR A 124 -7.09 -12.38 8.86
C TYR A 124 -6.11 -11.98 7.76
N VAL A 125 -5.06 -11.17 8.06
CA VAL A 125 -4.15 -10.59 7.09
C VAL A 125 -2.96 -11.52 6.85
N ASP A 126 -2.76 -11.92 5.59
CA ASP A 126 -1.63 -12.76 5.17
C ASP A 126 -0.35 -11.93 4.91
N TYR A 127 -0.49 -10.67 4.45
CA TYR A 127 0.62 -9.75 4.20
C TYR A 127 0.25 -8.34 4.66
N LEU A 128 0.95 -7.83 5.66
CA LEU A 128 0.80 -6.47 6.18
C LEU A 128 1.99 -5.61 5.76
N PHE A 129 1.75 -4.56 4.99
CA PHE A 129 2.75 -3.56 4.62
C PHE A 129 2.70 -2.38 5.57
N ILE A 130 3.85 -1.98 6.06
CA ILE A 130 4.04 -0.84 6.94
C ILE A 130 5.30 -0.07 6.51
N SER A 131 5.29 1.25 6.64
CA SER A 131 6.48 2.05 6.44
C SER A 131 7.21 2.31 7.76
N ASP A 132 8.47 2.68 7.70
CA ASP A 132 9.28 3.08 8.86
C ASP A 132 8.76 4.34 9.55
N GLU A 133 7.84 5.09 8.90
CA GLU A 133 7.16 6.25 9.48
C GLU A 133 5.87 5.88 10.26
N ASP A 134 5.37 4.64 10.11
CA ASP A 134 4.02 4.24 10.55
C ASP A 134 3.99 3.51 11.88
N VAL A 135 5.11 3.00 12.39
CA VAL A 135 5.10 1.93 13.41
C VAL A 135 6.06 2.19 14.55
N ASP A 136 5.50 2.15 15.77
CA ASP A 136 6.27 2.17 17.02
C ASP A 136 6.68 0.76 17.49
N ASP A 137 5.96 -0.31 17.10
CA ASP A 137 6.18 -1.68 17.59
C ASP A 137 5.97 -2.74 16.50
N PHE A 138 7.05 -3.07 15.79
CA PHE A 138 7.06 -4.08 14.74
C PHE A 138 6.73 -5.48 15.27
N GLU A 139 7.31 -5.87 16.43
CA GLU A 139 7.16 -7.21 16.96
C GLU A 139 5.71 -7.47 17.41
N MET A 140 5.03 -6.49 17.97
CA MET A 140 3.59 -6.58 18.31
C MET A 140 2.75 -6.84 17.05
N LEU A 141 3.08 -6.21 15.92
CA LEU A 141 2.36 -6.42 14.66
C LEU A 141 2.64 -7.82 14.09
N VAL A 142 3.87 -8.33 14.23
CA VAL A 142 4.23 -9.69 13.83
C VAL A 142 3.42 -10.72 14.63
N GLU A 143 3.26 -10.52 15.95
CA GLU A 143 2.45 -11.41 16.80
C GLU A 143 0.95 -11.38 16.46
N ALA A 144 0.43 -10.22 16.07
CA ALA A 144 -1.00 -10.04 15.78
C ALA A 144 -1.38 -10.49 14.35
N THR A 145 -0.44 -10.48 13.39
CA THR A 145 -0.72 -10.75 11.98
C THR A 145 -0.70 -12.26 11.71
N LYS A 146 -1.65 -12.75 10.92
CA LYS A 146 -1.72 -14.17 10.51
C LYS A 146 -0.48 -14.63 9.75
N GLY A 147 0.08 -13.77 8.93
CA GLY A 147 1.15 -14.08 8.01
C GLY A 147 2.36 -13.14 8.14
N TRP A 148 2.78 -12.54 7.07
CA TRP A 148 4.00 -11.72 7.00
C TRP A 148 3.71 -10.25 7.31
N VAL A 149 4.55 -9.65 8.14
CA VAL A 149 4.65 -8.20 8.30
C VAL A 149 5.90 -7.72 7.57
N ILE A 150 5.73 -6.72 6.71
CA ILE A 150 6.76 -6.18 5.82
C ILE A 150 6.94 -4.70 6.16
N LEU A 151 7.99 -4.39 6.90
CA LEU A 151 8.43 -3.03 7.18
C LEU A 151 9.32 -2.56 6.04
N HIS A 152 8.84 -1.65 5.22
CA HIS A 152 9.59 -1.09 4.09
C HIS A 152 10.02 0.35 4.34
N SER A 153 11.17 0.71 3.76
CA SER A 153 11.75 2.05 3.82
C SER A 153 12.40 2.42 2.49
N SER A 154 12.97 3.62 2.42
CA SER A 154 13.75 4.07 1.25
C SER A 154 15.08 3.32 1.07
N THR A 155 15.51 2.53 2.05
CA THR A 155 16.80 1.80 2.02
C THR A 155 16.64 0.30 2.00
N GLY A 156 15.42 -0.23 2.19
CA GLY A 156 15.17 -1.66 2.17
C GLY A 156 13.96 -2.07 2.98
N SER A 157 13.91 -3.35 3.36
CA SER A 157 12.83 -3.93 4.16
C SER A 157 13.35 -4.88 5.23
N ILE A 158 12.59 -4.94 6.34
CA ILE A 158 12.63 -6.04 7.30
C ILE A 158 11.27 -6.73 7.23
N PHE A 159 11.25 -8.06 7.18
CA PHE A 159 9.99 -8.80 7.12
C PHE A 159 10.04 -10.08 7.95
N SER A 160 8.94 -10.38 8.64
CA SER A 160 8.82 -11.52 9.55
C SER A 160 7.40 -12.07 9.58
N ASN A 161 7.29 -13.37 9.86
CA ASN A 161 6.03 -14.06 10.15
C ASN A 161 6.01 -14.66 11.57
N GLY A 162 6.91 -14.19 12.45
CA GLY A 162 7.08 -14.71 13.81
C GLY A 162 7.96 -15.97 13.90
N THR A 163 8.09 -16.75 12.84
CA THR A 163 8.97 -17.92 12.78
C THR A 163 10.26 -17.63 12.01
N GLU A 164 10.12 -16.91 10.91
CA GLU A 164 11.20 -16.51 10.04
C GLU A 164 11.30 -14.99 10.00
N LYS A 165 12.52 -14.47 9.93
CA LYS A 165 12.81 -13.03 9.82
C LYS A 165 13.94 -12.81 8.83
N TYR A 166 13.71 -11.91 7.89
CA TYR A 166 14.65 -11.58 6.83
C TYR A 166 14.79 -10.06 6.70
N SER A 167 15.84 -9.65 6.01
CA SER A 167 16.02 -8.26 5.58
C SER A 167 16.53 -8.21 4.15
N TYR A 168 16.14 -7.13 3.46
CA TYR A 168 16.65 -6.78 2.14
C TYR A 168 17.12 -5.34 2.17
N ASN A 169 18.32 -5.09 1.66
CA ASN A 169 18.88 -3.75 1.50
C ASN A 169 18.93 -3.38 0.02
N ILE A 170 18.35 -2.24 -0.33
CA ILE A 170 18.46 -1.71 -1.69
C ILE A 170 19.93 -1.31 -1.94
N PRO A 171 20.53 -1.68 -3.09
CA PRO A 171 21.87 -1.24 -3.45
C PRO A 171 21.99 0.30 -3.42
N GLU A 172 23.10 0.82 -2.88
CA GLU A 172 23.26 2.29 -2.69
C GLU A 172 23.11 3.10 -3.97
N GLU A 173 23.52 2.55 -5.10
CA GLU A 173 23.35 3.17 -6.43
C GLU A 173 21.89 3.27 -6.88
N MET A 174 21.01 2.51 -6.23
CA MET A 174 19.58 2.54 -6.49
C MET A 174 18.82 3.48 -5.56
N HIS A 175 19.45 4.02 -4.52
CA HIS A 175 18.79 4.95 -3.60
C HIS A 175 18.30 6.20 -4.33
N LEU A 176 17.06 6.56 -4.06
CA LEU A 176 16.46 7.79 -4.60
C LEU A 176 16.85 8.97 -3.71
N LYS A 177 17.39 10.02 -4.32
CA LYS A 177 17.77 11.26 -3.63
C LYS A 177 16.97 12.43 -4.18
N ASN A 178 16.40 13.24 -3.29
CA ASN A 178 15.68 14.47 -3.65
C ASN A 178 14.51 14.27 -4.63
N VAL A 179 13.81 13.14 -4.52
CA VAL A 179 12.65 12.83 -5.38
C VAL A 179 11.35 12.84 -4.57
N ASN A 180 10.26 13.17 -5.25
CA ASN A 180 8.92 13.03 -4.68
C ASN A 180 8.56 11.55 -4.58
N VAL A 181 8.46 11.06 -3.35
CA VAL A 181 8.10 9.67 -3.04
C VAL A 181 6.61 9.46 -2.76
N LEU A 182 5.76 10.43 -3.14
CA LEU A 182 4.31 10.29 -2.98
C LEU A 182 3.80 9.06 -3.74
N GLY A 183 3.14 8.14 -3.04
CA GLY A 183 2.64 6.88 -3.59
C GLY A 183 3.71 5.78 -3.74
N ALA A 184 4.92 5.98 -3.17
CA ALA A 184 5.96 4.94 -3.21
C ALA A 184 5.51 3.66 -2.48
N GLY A 185 4.84 3.78 -1.32
CA GLY A 185 4.26 2.65 -0.60
C GLY A 185 3.19 1.91 -1.42
N ASP A 186 2.26 2.67 -2.03
CA ASP A 186 1.23 2.11 -2.92
C ASP A 186 1.86 1.34 -4.10
N THR A 187 2.94 1.90 -4.67
CA THR A 187 3.67 1.28 -5.78
C THR A 187 4.41 0.02 -5.32
N PHE A 188 5.06 0.07 -4.15
CA PHE A 188 5.75 -1.08 -3.57
C PHE A 188 4.78 -2.24 -3.31
N ALA A 189 3.65 -1.97 -2.64
CA ALA A 189 2.61 -2.96 -2.41
C ALA A 189 2.09 -3.54 -3.74
N SER A 190 1.86 -2.70 -4.75
CA SER A 190 1.42 -3.14 -6.08
C SER A 190 2.41 -4.08 -6.75
N CYS A 191 3.71 -3.76 -6.70
CA CYS A 191 4.77 -4.61 -7.26
C CYS A 191 4.86 -5.96 -6.54
N PHE A 192 4.72 -5.96 -5.22
CA PHE A 192 4.66 -7.19 -4.43
C PHE A 192 3.44 -8.04 -4.79
N LEU A 193 2.25 -7.45 -4.85
CA LEU A 193 1.00 -8.14 -5.20
C LEU A 193 1.04 -8.72 -6.61
N TYR A 194 1.69 -8.03 -7.54
CA TYR A 194 1.93 -8.53 -8.90
C TYR A 194 2.74 -9.84 -8.90
N LYS A 195 3.83 -9.88 -8.13
CA LYS A 195 4.66 -11.09 -8.00
C LYS A 195 3.94 -12.21 -7.26
N LEU A 196 3.23 -11.87 -6.18
CA LEU A 196 2.40 -12.81 -5.44
C LEU A 196 1.34 -13.47 -6.33
N LEU A 197 0.74 -12.71 -7.25
CA LEU A 197 -0.24 -13.25 -8.21
C LEU A 197 0.39 -14.29 -9.15
N GLY A 198 1.66 -14.13 -9.51
CA GLY A 198 2.42 -15.07 -10.33
C GLY A 198 2.76 -16.41 -9.62
N GLY A 199 2.88 -16.43 -8.31
CA GLY A 199 2.91 -17.62 -7.45
C GLY A 199 4.13 -18.53 -7.55
N MET A 200 5.21 -18.16 -8.28
CA MET A 200 6.32 -19.08 -8.58
C MET A 200 7.63 -18.80 -7.83
N GLU A 201 7.66 -17.78 -6.96
CA GLU A 201 8.89 -17.33 -6.28
C GLU A 201 8.65 -17.31 -4.76
N ASN A 202 9.72 -17.09 -3.99
CA ASN A 202 9.64 -16.91 -2.54
C ASN A 202 9.45 -15.44 -2.17
N ILE A 203 9.14 -15.16 -0.90
CA ILE A 203 8.89 -13.80 -0.43
C ILE A 203 10.10 -12.87 -0.58
N GLN A 204 11.32 -13.40 -0.51
CA GLN A 204 12.53 -12.59 -0.66
C GLN A 204 12.65 -12.05 -2.08
N ASP A 205 12.37 -12.89 -3.10
CA ASP A 205 12.36 -12.48 -4.51
C ASP A 205 11.25 -11.43 -4.78
N TRP A 206 10.08 -11.57 -4.13
CA TRP A 206 9.00 -10.59 -4.26
C TRP A 206 9.37 -9.23 -3.67
N ILE A 207 10.03 -9.22 -2.50
CA ILE A 207 10.51 -8.00 -1.83
C ILE A 207 11.58 -7.30 -2.67
N GLU A 208 12.56 -8.05 -3.15
CA GLU A 208 13.60 -7.52 -4.04
C GLU A 208 12.99 -6.88 -5.29
N PHE A 209 12.14 -7.63 -6.00
CA PHE A 209 11.43 -7.10 -7.17
C PHE A 209 10.63 -5.85 -6.83
N ALA A 210 9.89 -5.86 -5.73
CA ALA A 210 9.07 -4.73 -5.33
C ALA A 210 9.91 -3.45 -5.13
N HIS A 211 11.07 -3.55 -4.45
CA HIS A 211 11.96 -2.42 -4.29
C HIS A 211 12.57 -1.92 -5.59
N LEU A 212 13.13 -2.83 -6.40
CA LEU A 212 13.79 -2.46 -7.65
C LEU A 212 12.80 -1.83 -8.64
N LYS A 213 11.61 -2.43 -8.77
CA LYS A 213 10.58 -1.93 -9.70
C LYS A 213 9.95 -0.63 -9.23
N THR A 214 9.71 -0.46 -7.93
CA THR A 214 9.26 0.81 -7.36
C THR A 214 10.25 1.94 -7.64
N THR A 215 11.54 1.68 -7.44
CA THR A 215 12.61 2.64 -7.73
C THR A 215 12.63 3.03 -9.20
N GLU A 216 12.48 2.06 -10.11
CA GLU A 216 12.40 2.31 -11.56
C GLU A 216 11.19 3.18 -11.92
N ILE A 217 9.98 2.84 -11.42
CA ILE A 217 8.75 3.58 -11.70
C ILE A 217 8.87 5.03 -11.20
N ILE A 218 9.37 5.24 -9.99
CA ILE A 218 9.55 6.59 -9.44
C ILE A 218 10.55 7.39 -10.27
N ARG A 219 11.69 6.81 -10.66
CA ARG A 219 12.69 7.48 -11.51
C ARG A 219 12.11 7.92 -12.85
N ASN A 220 11.25 7.12 -13.44
CA ASN A 220 10.63 7.43 -14.74
C ASN A 220 9.49 8.46 -14.64
N SER A 221 9.03 8.78 -13.42
CA SER A 221 7.96 9.75 -13.15
C SER A 221 8.48 11.17 -12.86
N ILE A 222 9.80 11.36 -12.84
CA ILE A 222 10.49 12.63 -12.61
C ILE A 222 10.80 13.29 -13.94
#